data_ac8af3003aec9228e4ec92d097dd1d7a
#
_entry.id   ac8af3003aec9228e4ec92d097dd1d7a
#
_cell.length_a   1.000
_cell.length_b   1.000
_cell.length_c   1.000
_cell.angle_alpha   90.00
_cell.angle_beta   90.00
_cell.angle_gamma   90.00
#
_symmetry.space_group_name_H-M   'P 1'
#
loop_
_entity.id
_entity.type
_entity.pdbx_description
1 polymer ?
#
loop_
_entity_poly.entity_id
_entity_poly.type
_entity_poly.pdbx_seq_one_letter_code
_entity_poly.pdbx_strand_id
1 'polypeptide(L)'
;MTVKELIKAGNLGEARQQLVAAVRDNPGDTAARTLLFQVLCYCGEWDKADRHLEAIAAQDVSREAGVLGYRNLIRAEKERLAVMEKGGIASFLTEPPAYLDLYAAAQAKLAEKKADEAAALFKQIDEQIPAISGLVNNSPFAGFRDTDSLLAPFLEVLAHDRYLWVAFESLRELAITPPKTLLDLLWVSAHVTTWEGYAMNCYLPALYPGSFRHADERVRLGRMTDWIPLGGVLTRGAGQHVYAVGGQDMAILEIRDVTFNFPKMTTDDEENH
;
A
#
# COMPACT_ATOMS: atom_id res chain seq x y z
N MET A 1 -6.65 3.89 30.99
CA MET A 1 -5.65 3.33 30.05
C MET A 1 -4.83 4.47 29.47
N THR A 2 -3.52 4.29 29.31
CA THR A 2 -2.69 5.25 28.58
C THR A 2 -3.03 5.20 27.09
N VAL A 3 -2.71 6.27 26.35
CA VAL A 3 -2.94 6.30 24.89
C VAL A 3 -2.27 5.13 24.16
N LYS A 4 -1.05 4.74 24.59
CA LYS A 4 -0.34 3.59 24.01
C LYS A 4 -1.06 2.27 24.27
N GLU A 5 -1.65 2.10 25.45
CA GLU A 5 -2.45 0.92 25.77
C GLU A 5 -3.75 0.90 24.95
N LEU A 6 -4.39 2.04 24.73
CA LEU A 6 -5.58 2.15 23.87
C LEU A 6 -5.26 1.75 22.42
N ILE A 7 -4.17 2.26 21.86
CA ILE A 7 -3.73 1.86 20.51
C ILE A 7 -3.43 0.36 20.46
N LYS A 8 -2.74 -0.19 21.49
CA LYS A 8 -2.47 -1.63 21.58
C LYS A 8 -3.76 -2.45 21.72
N ALA A 9 -4.76 -1.94 22.41
CA ALA A 9 -6.05 -2.60 22.56
C ALA A 9 -6.95 -2.49 21.31
N GLY A 10 -6.58 -1.65 20.34
CA GLY A 10 -7.37 -1.40 19.14
C GLY A 10 -8.38 -0.26 19.29
N ASN A 11 -8.34 0.50 20.37
CA ASN A 11 -9.28 1.58 20.66
C ASN A 11 -8.79 2.92 20.07
N LEU A 12 -8.75 3.00 18.74
CA LEU A 12 -8.19 4.13 18.00
C LEU A 12 -9.00 5.42 18.22
N GLY A 13 -10.33 5.31 18.29
CA GLY A 13 -11.23 6.43 18.52
C GLY A 13 -11.01 7.09 19.87
N GLU A 14 -10.87 6.29 20.95
CA GLU A 14 -10.61 6.80 22.30
C GLU A 14 -9.19 7.38 22.41
N ALA A 15 -8.18 6.72 21.83
CA ALA A 15 -6.82 7.22 21.76
C ALA A 15 -6.76 8.61 21.10
N ARG A 16 -7.49 8.79 19.99
CA ARG A 16 -7.61 10.07 19.30
C ARG A 16 -8.22 11.15 20.19
N GLN A 17 -9.32 10.84 20.88
CA GLN A 17 -9.99 11.81 21.78
C GLN A 17 -9.07 12.25 22.92
N GLN A 18 -8.37 11.33 23.58
CA GLN A 18 -7.42 11.65 24.65
C GLN A 18 -6.25 12.51 24.14
N LEU A 19 -5.70 12.21 22.94
CA LEU A 19 -4.62 13.01 22.36
C LEU A 19 -5.05 14.41 21.95
N VAL A 20 -6.25 14.57 21.41
CA VAL A 20 -6.81 15.89 21.08
C VAL A 20 -6.94 16.74 22.34
N ALA A 21 -7.44 16.16 23.45
CA ALA A 21 -7.52 16.85 24.73
C ALA A 21 -6.13 17.22 25.26
N ALA A 22 -5.17 16.27 25.27
CA ALA A 22 -3.82 16.52 25.75
C ALA A 22 -3.10 17.65 24.98
N VAL A 23 -3.19 17.67 23.64
CA VAL A 23 -2.60 18.74 22.81
C VAL A 23 -3.30 20.08 22.99
N ARG A 24 -4.62 20.09 23.23
CA ARG A 24 -5.36 21.32 23.55
C ARG A 24 -4.94 21.89 24.90
N ASP A 25 -4.82 21.04 25.92
CA ASP A 25 -4.50 21.45 27.30
C ASP A 25 -3.01 21.83 27.45
N ASN A 26 -2.11 21.22 26.67
CA ASN A 26 -0.68 21.56 26.58
C ASN A 26 -0.20 21.63 25.12
N PRO A 27 -0.38 22.76 24.42
CA PRO A 27 0.02 22.92 23.02
C PRO A 27 1.52 22.76 22.76
N GLY A 28 2.35 22.90 23.81
CA GLY A 28 3.81 22.73 23.75
C GLY A 28 4.27 21.26 23.84
N ASP A 29 3.39 20.31 24.17
CA ASP A 29 3.73 18.89 24.24
C ASP A 29 3.93 18.30 22.84
N THR A 30 5.19 18.33 22.38
CA THR A 30 5.57 17.79 21.07
C THR A 30 5.39 16.27 21.01
N ALA A 31 5.52 15.55 22.12
CA ALA A 31 5.36 14.09 22.12
C ALA A 31 3.88 13.71 21.92
N ALA A 32 2.95 14.36 22.66
CA ALA A 32 1.52 14.16 22.44
C ALA A 32 1.09 14.58 21.03
N ARG A 33 1.61 15.70 20.51
CA ARG A 33 1.35 16.17 19.15
C ARG A 33 1.87 15.20 18.09
N THR A 34 3.05 14.63 18.29
CA THR A 34 3.64 13.60 17.40
C THR A 34 2.77 12.34 17.36
N LEU A 35 2.30 11.88 18.51
CA LEU A 35 1.43 10.70 18.55
C LEU A 35 0.04 11.01 17.96
N LEU A 36 -0.46 12.25 18.14
CA LEU A 36 -1.73 12.67 17.56
C LEU A 36 -1.68 12.65 16.04
N PHE A 37 -0.65 13.20 15.40
CA PHE A 37 -0.56 13.16 13.94
C PHE A 37 -0.53 11.71 13.41
N GLN A 38 0.18 10.80 14.10
CA GLN A 38 0.20 9.38 13.72
C GLN A 38 -1.20 8.75 13.77
N VAL A 39 -1.93 8.97 14.87
CA VAL A 39 -3.30 8.46 15.02
C VAL A 39 -4.25 9.08 13.99
N LEU A 40 -4.09 10.37 13.67
CA LEU A 40 -4.88 11.03 12.63
C LEU A 40 -4.65 10.41 11.24
N CYS A 41 -3.42 9.97 10.92
CA CYS A 41 -3.14 9.23 9.68
C CYS A 41 -3.96 7.91 9.63
N TYR A 42 -4.01 7.13 10.71
CA TYR A 42 -4.84 5.93 10.81
C TYR A 42 -6.36 6.21 10.77
N CYS A 43 -6.75 7.44 11.05
CA CYS A 43 -8.14 7.89 10.92
C CYS A 43 -8.47 8.49 9.54
N GLY A 44 -7.51 8.58 8.62
CA GLY A 44 -7.69 9.24 7.32
C GLY A 44 -7.86 10.76 7.42
N GLU A 45 -7.51 11.37 8.56
CA GLU A 45 -7.65 12.80 8.80
C GLU A 45 -6.39 13.57 8.34
N TRP A 46 -6.03 13.37 7.06
CA TRP A 46 -4.75 13.79 6.47
C TRP A 46 -4.47 15.29 6.63
N ASP A 47 -5.47 16.16 6.43
CA ASP A 47 -5.28 17.62 6.57
C ASP A 47 -5.02 18.04 8.01
N LYS A 48 -5.61 17.32 8.98
CA LYS A 48 -5.32 17.58 10.39
C LYS A 48 -3.94 17.07 10.77
N ALA A 49 -3.55 15.89 10.28
CA ALA A 49 -2.22 15.33 10.48
C ALA A 49 -1.14 16.29 9.96
N ASP A 50 -1.31 16.82 8.74
CA ASP A 50 -0.39 17.77 8.12
C ASP A 50 -0.24 19.07 8.95
N ARG A 51 -1.35 19.63 9.46
CA ARG A 51 -1.29 20.81 10.36
C ARG A 51 -0.52 20.54 11.67
N HIS A 52 -0.63 19.33 12.23
CA HIS A 52 0.17 18.96 13.40
C HIS A 52 1.65 18.83 13.08
N LEU A 53 2.02 18.32 11.89
CA LEU A 53 3.39 18.30 11.40
C LEU A 53 3.97 19.71 11.21
N GLU A 54 3.21 20.65 10.65
CA GLU A 54 3.62 22.05 10.54
C GLU A 54 3.92 22.66 11.92
N ALA A 55 3.04 22.41 12.89
CA ALA A 55 3.24 22.91 14.25
C ALA A 55 4.48 22.28 14.93
N ILE A 56 4.82 21.01 14.62
CA ILE A 56 6.05 20.35 15.12
C ILE A 56 7.28 21.01 14.53
N ALA A 57 7.31 21.27 13.21
CA ALA A 57 8.43 21.96 12.55
C ALA A 57 8.63 23.40 13.08
N ALA A 58 7.53 24.13 13.33
CA ALA A 58 7.58 25.48 13.88
C ALA A 58 8.14 25.54 15.32
N GLN A 59 7.97 24.47 16.10
CA GLN A 59 8.52 24.39 17.46
C GLN A 59 10.02 24.03 17.50
N ASP A 60 10.49 23.26 16.51
CA ASP A 60 11.86 22.74 16.46
C ASP A 60 12.33 22.58 15.02
N VAL A 61 13.13 23.53 14.54
CA VAL A 61 13.69 23.54 13.18
C VAL A 61 14.51 22.28 12.86
N SER A 62 15.13 21.67 13.87
CA SER A 62 15.90 20.42 13.65
C SER A 62 15.05 19.26 13.14
N ARG A 63 13.73 19.33 13.30
CA ARG A 63 12.75 18.31 12.85
C ARG A 63 12.21 18.55 11.45
N GLU A 64 12.56 19.66 10.81
CA GLU A 64 11.98 20.09 9.52
C GLU A 64 12.16 19.01 8.44
N ALA A 65 13.34 18.40 8.32
CA ALA A 65 13.58 17.35 7.33
C ALA A 65 12.71 16.10 7.55
N GLY A 66 12.54 15.67 8.80
CA GLY A 66 11.65 14.54 9.15
C GLY A 66 10.18 14.86 8.91
N VAL A 67 9.76 16.09 9.27
CA VAL A 67 8.41 16.58 9.00
C VAL A 67 8.12 16.62 7.50
N LEU A 68 9.05 17.11 6.69
CA LEU A 68 8.90 17.16 5.23
C LEU A 68 8.67 15.76 4.65
N GLY A 69 9.42 14.75 5.13
CA GLY A 69 9.24 13.36 4.72
C GLY A 69 7.82 12.86 4.95
N TYR A 70 7.26 13.06 6.14
CA TYR A 70 5.89 12.65 6.46
C TYR A 70 4.82 13.47 5.72
N ARG A 71 5.05 14.76 5.47
CA ARG A 71 4.16 15.59 4.65
C ARG A 71 4.12 15.09 3.21
N ASN A 72 5.23 14.66 2.68
CA ASN A 72 5.30 14.04 1.35
C ASN A 72 4.51 12.72 1.31
N LEU A 73 4.65 11.85 2.30
CA LEU A 73 3.84 10.61 2.40
C LEU A 73 2.34 10.90 2.49
N ILE A 74 1.92 11.93 3.23
CA ILE A 74 0.52 12.36 3.27
C ILE A 74 0.02 12.81 1.89
N ARG A 75 0.84 13.54 1.12
CA ARG A 75 0.48 13.95 -0.25
C ARG A 75 0.33 12.75 -1.17
N ALA A 76 1.29 11.82 -1.15
CA ALA A 76 1.25 10.59 -1.92
C ALA A 76 0.03 9.73 -1.55
N GLU A 77 -0.33 9.63 -0.26
CA GLU A 77 -1.53 8.92 0.19
C GLU A 77 -2.83 9.58 -0.28
N LYS A 78 -2.89 10.91 -0.33
CA LYS A 78 -4.03 11.63 -0.91
C LYS A 78 -4.15 11.38 -2.43
N GLU A 79 -3.02 11.37 -3.16
CA GLU A 79 -3.00 11.00 -4.58
C GLU A 79 -3.50 9.56 -4.77
N ARG A 80 -3.01 8.62 -3.94
CA ARG A 80 -3.44 7.21 -3.92
C ARG A 80 -4.95 7.06 -3.76
N LEU A 81 -5.53 7.74 -2.76
CA LEU A 81 -6.97 7.71 -2.53
C LEU A 81 -7.76 8.31 -3.70
N ALA A 82 -7.28 9.42 -4.27
CA ALA A 82 -7.93 10.04 -5.41
C ALA A 82 -7.94 9.12 -6.64
N VAL A 83 -6.85 8.39 -6.91
CA VAL A 83 -6.76 7.39 -7.97
C VAL A 83 -7.77 6.27 -7.72
N MET A 84 -7.77 5.69 -6.52
CA MET A 84 -8.62 4.54 -6.19
C MET A 84 -10.10 4.88 -6.13
N GLU A 85 -10.48 6.08 -5.70
CA GLU A 85 -11.89 6.52 -5.62
C GLU A 85 -12.49 6.84 -6.99
N LYS A 86 -11.68 7.32 -7.91
CA LYS A 86 -12.12 7.68 -9.26
C LYS A 86 -12.03 6.53 -10.25
N GLY A 87 -11.58 5.35 -9.83
CA GLY A 87 -11.27 4.25 -10.76
C GLY A 87 -10.16 4.65 -11.73
N GLY A 88 -9.15 5.36 -11.23
CA GLY A 88 -8.04 5.88 -12.02
C GLY A 88 -6.88 4.89 -12.13
N ILE A 89 -5.86 5.32 -12.85
CA ILE A 89 -4.58 4.62 -13.03
C ILE A 89 -3.51 5.50 -12.38
N ALA A 90 -2.64 4.91 -11.56
CA ALA A 90 -1.49 5.61 -10.99
C ALA A 90 -0.42 5.84 -12.07
N SER A 91 0.52 6.73 -11.79
CA SER A 91 1.75 6.82 -12.58
C SER A 91 2.59 5.57 -12.36
N PHE A 92 3.35 5.16 -13.36
CA PHE A 92 4.25 4.02 -13.27
C PHE A 92 5.68 4.47 -12.95
N LEU A 93 6.42 3.63 -12.22
CA LEU A 93 7.86 3.81 -12.04
C LEU A 93 8.64 3.38 -13.29
N THR A 94 8.16 2.33 -13.95
CA THR A 94 8.68 1.72 -15.17
C THR A 94 7.80 2.06 -16.36
N GLU A 95 8.08 1.52 -17.53
CA GLU A 95 7.14 1.56 -18.65
C GLU A 95 5.82 0.89 -18.26
N PRO A 96 4.67 1.47 -18.61
CA PRO A 96 3.38 0.85 -18.35
C PRO A 96 3.26 -0.53 -19.02
N PRO A 97 2.67 -1.53 -18.36
CA PRO A 97 2.53 -2.86 -18.95
C PRO A 97 1.57 -2.85 -20.16
N ALA A 98 1.78 -3.78 -21.10
CA ALA A 98 0.99 -3.87 -22.33
C ALA A 98 -0.52 -4.08 -22.10
N TYR A 99 -0.89 -4.67 -20.96
CA TYR A 99 -2.29 -4.90 -20.59
C TYR A 99 -2.99 -3.69 -19.93
N LEU A 100 -2.35 -2.50 -19.92
CA LEU A 100 -2.92 -1.32 -19.23
C LEU A 100 -4.26 -0.88 -19.82
N ASP A 101 -4.46 -0.97 -21.13
CA ASP A 101 -5.73 -0.64 -21.76
C ASP A 101 -6.86 -1.61 -21.34
N LEU A 102 -6.55 -2.90 -21.18
CA LEU A 102 -7.50 -3.88 -20.65
C LEU A 102 -7.83 -3.58 -19.19
N TYR A 103 -6.84 -3.17 -18.39
CA TYR A 103 -7.04 -2.77 -17.01
C TYR A 103 -7.98 -1.55 -16.91
N ALA A 104 -7.78 -0.52 -17.73
CA ALA A 104 -8.65 0.65 -17.80
C ALA A 104 -10.09 0.25 -18.19
N ALA A 105 -10.24 -0.64 -19.18
CA ALA A 105 -11.55 -1.16 -19.60
C ALA A 105 -12.23 -1.96 -18.46
N ALA A 106 -11.48 -2.78 -17.71
CA ALA A 106 -12.02 -3.53 -16.57
C ALA A 106 -12.53 -2.60 -15.47
N GLN A 107 -11.76 -1.54 -15.14
CA GLN A 107 -12.20 -0.52 -14.19
C GLN A 107 -13.48 0.21 -14.65
N ALA A 108 -13.58 0.57 -15.93
CA ALA A 108 -14.78 1.18 -16.50
C ALA A 108 -16.01 0.25 -16.36
N LYS A 109 -15.84 -1.07 -16.59
CA LYS A 109 -16.91 -2.06 -16.38
C LYS A 109 -17.35 -2.15 -14.92
N LEU A 110 -16.41 -2.08 -13.96
CA LEU A 110 -16.77 -2.01 -12.55
C LEU A 110 -17.56 -0.74 -12.19
N ALA A 111 -17.17 0.41 -12.73
CA ALA A 111 -17.91 1.66 -12.55
C ALA A 111 -19.34 1.58 -13.12
N GLU A 112 -19.54 0.83 -14.21
CA GLU A 112 -20.85 0.50 -14.79
C GLU A 112 -21.63 -0.59 -14.01
N LYS A 113 -21.07 -1.12 -12.92
CA LYS A 113 -21.60 -2.25 -12.12
C LYS A 113 -21.72 -3.57 -12.92
N LYS A 114 -20.87 -3.76 -13.91
CA LYS A 114 -20.78 -4.96 -14.76
C LYS A 114 -19.63 -5.85 -14.30
N ALA A 115 -19.74 -6.40 -13.10
CA ALA A 115 -18.65 -7.13 -12.45
C ALA A 115 -18.19 -8.36 -13.24
N ASP A 116 -19.09 -9.09 -13.89
CA ASP A 116 -18.73 -10.28 -14.69
C ASP A 116 -17.95 -9.91 -15.95
N GLU A 117 -18.29 -8.77 -16.61
CA GLU A 117 -17.53 -8.27 -17.75
C GLU A 117 -16.14 -7.80 -17.30
N ALA A 118 -16.04 -7.14 -16.13
CA ALA A 118 -14.77 -6.74 -15.56
C ALA A 118 -13.90 -7.96 -15.20
N ALA A 119 -14.49 -8.99 -14.58
CA ALA A 119 -13.77 -10.22 -14.23
C ALA A 119 -13.21 -10.94 -15.48
N ALA A 120 -13.96 -10.94 -16.59
CA ALA A 120 -13.49 -11.50 -17.85
C ALA A 120 -12.25 -10.72 -18.39
N LEU A 121 -12.23 -9.40 -18.24
CA LEU A 121 -11.08 -8.57 -18.63
C LEU A 121 -9.87 -8.80 -17.69
N PHE A 122 -10.07 -8.89 -16.37
CA PHE A 122 -8.99 -9.21 -15.44
C PHE A 122 -8.41 -10.59 -15.73
N LYS A 123 -9.22 -11.57 -16.12
CA LYS A 123 -8.72 -12.87 -16.54
C LYS A 123 -7.83 -12.76 -17.79
N GLN A 124 -8.19 -11.92 -18.78
CA GLN A 124 -7.34 -11.69 -19.96
C GLN A 124 -6.02 -11.00 -19.58
N ILE A 125 -6.01 -10.14 -18.55
CA ILE A 125 -4.80 -9.56 -18.00
C ILE A 125 -3.93 -10.65 -17.39
N ASP A 126 -4.50 -11.52 -16.56
CA ASP A 126 -3.76 -12.64 -15.93
C ASP A 126 -3.10 -13.57 -17.00
N GLU A 127 -3.74 -13.74 -18.17
CA GLU A 127 -3.20 -14.52 -19.30
C GLU A 127 -2.03 -13.81 -20.03
N GLN A 128 -1.91 -12.47 -19.90
CA GLN A 128 -0.82 -11.69 -20.50
C GLN A 128 0.37 -11.49 -19.56
N ILE A 129 0.17 -11.62 -18.25
CA ILE A 129 1.24 -11.49 -17.26
C ILE A 129 2.18 -12.70 -17.40
N PRO A 130 3.49 -12.47 -17.60
CA PRO A 130 4.44 -13.58 -17.66
C PRO A 130 4.50 -14.32 -16.32
N ALA A 131 4.95 -15.59 -16.36
CA ALA A 131 5.12 -16.37 -15.15
C ALA A 131 6.15 -15.71 -14.21
N ILE A 132 5.71 -15.32 -13.03
CA ILE A 132 6.53 -14.68 -12.00
C ILE A 132 7.01 -15.76 -11.03
N SER A 133 8.32 -15.85 -10.80
CA SER A 133 8.93 -16.77 -9.86
C SER A 133 10.16 -16.16 -9.19
N GLY A 134 10.63 -16.75 -8.10
CA GLY A 134 11.80 -16.23 -7.41
C GLY A 134 11.99 -16.84 -6.03
N LEU A 135 12.59 -16.05 -5.14
CA LEU A 135 12.76 -16.35 -3.71
C LEU A 135 12.08 -15.26 -2.88
N VAL A 136 11.29 -15.63 -1.88
CA VAL A 136 10.77 -14.77 -0.82
C VAL A 136 11.29 -15.25 0.52
N ASN A 137 11.96 -14.37 1.29
CA ASN A 137 12.60 -14.76 2.56
C ASN A 137 13.44 -16.06 2.43
N ASN A 138 14.21 -16.19 1.35
CA ASN A 138 14.99 -17.37 0.95
C ASN A 138 14.18 -18.64 0.59
N SER A 139 12.85 -18.58 0.51
CA SER A 139 11.99 -19.69 0.10
C SER A 139 11.56 -19.52 -1.36
N PRO A 140 11.66 -20.57 -2.21
CA PRO A 140 11.27 -20.47 -3.61
C PRO A 140 9.75 -20.31 -3.74
N PHE A 141 9.33 -19.51 -4.72
CA PHE A 141 7.93 -19.36 -5.08
C PHE A 141 7.72 -19.40 -6.61
N ALA A 142 6.50 -19.77 -7.01
CA ALA A 142 5.96 -19.58 -8.35
C ALA A 142 4.58 -18.94 -8.23
N GLY A 143 4.42 -17.77 -8.84
CA GLY A 143 3.26 -16.88 -8.69
C GLY A 143 3.44 -15.87 -7.56
N PHE A 144 3.29 -14.58 -7.91
CA PHE A 144 3.29 -13.46 -6.97
C PHE A 144 2.29 -12.41 -7.44
N ARG A 145 1.28 -12.13 -6.62
CA ARG A 145 0.26 -11.13 -6.93
C ARG A 145 -0.36 -10.57 -5.64
N ASP A 146 -0.89 -9.37 -5.70
CA ASP A 146 -1.77 -8.88 -4.63
C ASP A 146 -3.10 -9.66 -4.65
N THR A 147 -3.69 -9.88 -3.48
CA THR A 147 -4.98 -10.58 -3.36
C THR A 147 -6.18 -9.64 -3.55
N ASP A 148 -5.99 -8.32 -3.54
CA ASP A 148 -6.97 -7.34 -4.03
C ASP A 148 -7.08 -7.45 -5.55
N SER A 149 -8.29 -7.64 -6.08
CA SER A 149 -8.51 -7.85 -7.52
C SER A 149 -8.04 -6.65 -8.38
N LEU A 150 -8.06 -5.43 -7.84
CA LEU A 150 -7.64 -4.23 -8.56
C LEU A 150 -6.12 -4.00 -8.50
N LEU A 151 -5.48 -4.50 -7.46
CA LEU A 151 -4.04 -4.35 -7.27
C LEU A 151 -3.26 -5.62 -7.66
N ALA A 152 -3.97 -6.66 -8.10
CA ALA A 152 -3.40 -7.96 -8.38
C ALA A 152 -2.09 -7.95 -9.18
N PRO A 153 -1.91 -7.12 -10.24
CA PRO A 153 -0.66 -7.08 -10.99
C PRO A 153 0.36 -6.05 -10.49
N PHE A 154 0.04 -5.25 -9.45
CA PHE A 154 0.83 -4.07 -9.12
C PHE A 154 1.29 -4.01 -7.67
N LEU A 155 2.57 -3.64 -7.48
CA LEU A 155 3.08 -3.15 -6.22
C LEU A 155 2.78 -1.64 -6.11
N GLU A 156 2.13 -1.22 -5.03
CA GLU A 156 1.94 0.19 -4.70
C GLU A 156 3.22 0.77 -4.07
N VAL A 157 3.67 1.92 -4.55
CA VAL A 157 4.88 2.60 -4.08
C VAL A 157 4.59 4.06 -3.80
N LEU A 158 5.04 4.55 -2.64
CA LEU A 158 5.07 5.97 -2.29
C LEU A 158 6.51 6.47 -2.40
N ALA A 159 6.80 7.28 -3.41
CA ALA A 159 8.11 7.83 -3.68
C ALA A 159 8.08 9.36 -3.59
N HIS A 160 8.78 9.92 -2.60
CA HIS A 160 8.65 11.33 -2.24
C HIS A 160 7.18 11.70 -1.97
N ASP A 161 6.58 12.57 -2.76
CA ASP A 161 5.19 13.03 -2.66
C ASP A 161 4.27 12.42 -3.73
N ARG A 162 4.72 11.35 -4.42
CA ARG A 162 4.02 10.70 -5.52
C ARG A 162 3.58 9.30 -5.16
N TYR A 163 2.41 8.93 -5.66
CA TYR A 163 1.89 7.57 -5.68
C TYR A 163 2.17 6.91 -7.02
N LEU A 164 2.85 5.76 -7.00
CA LEU A 164 3.29 5.04 -8.18
C LEU A 164 2.87 3.57 -8.13
N TRP A 165 2.71 2.96 -9.30
CA TRP A 165 2.62 1.52 -9.47
C TRP A 165 3.88 0.96 -10.11
N VAL A 166 4.23 -0.26 -9.72
CA VAL A 166 5.25 -1.08 -10.36
C VAL A 166 4.62 -2.42 -10.67
N ALA A 167 4.60 -2.82 -11.94
CA ALA A 167 4.13 -4.14 -12.32
C ALA A 167 5.04 -5.22 -11.70
N PHE A 168 4.48 -6.31 -11.16
CA PHE A 168 5.30 -7.33 -10.49
C PHE A 168 6.33 -7.96 -11.42
N GLU A 169 6.03 -8.11 -12.71
CA GLU A 169 6.96 -8.60 -13.73
C GLU A 169 8.14 -7.67 -14.01
N SER A 170 8.03 -6.39 -13.66
CA SER A 170 9.12 -5.41 -13.78
C SER A 170 10.08 -5.45 -12.58
N LEU A 171 9.70 -6.09 -11.48
CA LEU A 171 10.52 -6.16 -10.28
C LEU A 171 11.67 -7.15 -10.43
N ARG A 172 12.84 -6.72 -9.98
CA ARG A 172 14.02 -7.57 -9.81
C ARG A 172 14.25 -7.93 -8.35
N GLU A 173 14.18 -6.93 -7.47
CA GLU A 173 14.39 -7.09 -6.03
C GLU A 173 13.45 -6.18 -5.25
N LEU A 174 12.97 -6.68 -4.13
CA LEU A 174 12.22 -5.93 -3.14
C LEU A 174 12.75 -6.27 -1.76
N ALA A 175 13.24 -5.28 -1.00
CA ALA A 175 13.64 -5.43 0.38
C ALA A 175 12.76 -4.56 1.28
N ILE A 176 12.14 -5.15 2.30
CA ILE A 176 11.24 -4.45 3.25
C ILE A 176 11.89 -4.39 4.62
N THR A 177 12.09 -3.16 5.12
CA THR A 177 12.65 -2.94 6.45
C THR A 177 11.65 -3.35 7.54
N PRO A 178 12.04 -4.15 8.54
CA PRO A 178 11.14 -4.50 9.64
C PRO A 178 10.60 -3.25 10.35
N PRO A 179 9.27 -3.18 10.60
CA PRO A 179 8.65 -2.02 11.25
C PRO A 179 9.16 -1.85 12.69
N LYS A 180 9.43 -0.61 13.10
CA LYS A 180 9.90 -0.22 14.45
C LYS A 180 8.95 0.76 15.13
N THR A 181 8.18 1.50 14.37
CA THR A 181 7.29 2.56 14.84
C THR A 181 5.85 2.29 14.43
N LEU A 182 4.91 3.04 15.02
CA LEU A 182 3.50 2.97 14.63
C LEU A 182 3.30 3.35 13.15
N LEU A 183 4.07 4.31 12.64
CA LEU A 183 3.93 4.74 11.23
C LEU A 183 4.51 3.73 10.24
N ASP A 184 5.50 2.92 10.65
CA ASP A 184 6.01 1.85 9.78
C ASP A 184 4.97 0.74 9.54
N LEU A 185 3.94 0.67 10.39
CA LEU A 185 2.78 -0.22 10.19
C LEU A 185 1.72 0.38 9.24
N LEU A 186 1.89 1.64 8.83
CA LEU A 186 1.07 2.32 7.83
C LEU A 186 1.84 2.49 6.51
N TRP A 187 3.11 2.90 6.61
CA TRP A 187 4.03 3.12 5.49
C TRP A 187 5.37 2.45 5.79
N VAL A 188 5.53 1.22 5.31
CA VAL A 188 6.74 0.46 5.58
C VAL A 188 7.86 0.88 4.62
N SER A 189 9.04 1.14 5.16
CA SER A 189 10.22 1.49 4.35
C SER A 189 10.69 0.30 3.53
N ALA A 190 10.97 0.52 2.25
CA ALA A 190 11.43 -0.50 1.32
C ALA A 190 12.50 0.02 0.36
N HIS A 191 13.19 -0.92 -0.26
CA HIS A 191 14.05 -0.70 -1.41
C HIS A 191 13.54 -1.54 -2.58
N VAL A 192 13.34 -0.92 -3.72
CA VAL A 192 12.85 -1.54 -4.96
C VAL A 192 13.91 -1.44 -6.03
N THR A 193 14.18 -2.55 -6.72
CA THR A 193 15.01 -2.60 -7.93
C THR A 193 14.21 -3.22 -9.06
N THR A 194 14.29 -2.66 -10.25
CA THR A 194 13.59 -3.16 -11.44
C THR A 194 14.57 -3.72 -12.48
N TRP A 195 14.05 -4.52 -13.41
CA TRP A 195 14.84 -5.04 -14.54
C TRP A 195 15.32 -3.95 -15.49
N GLU A 196 14.63 -2.81 -15.54
CA GLU A 196 15.00 -1.63 -16.32
C GLU A 196 16.14 -0.80 -15.70
N GLY A 197 16.60 -1.18 -14.50
CA GLY A 197 17.73 -0.54 -13.80
C GLY A 197 17.35 0.57 -12.84
N TYR A 198 16.06 0.80 -12.57
CA TYR A 198 15.67 1.69 -11.47
C TYR A 198 15.97 1.03 -10.14
N ALA A 199 16.58 1.79 -9.23
CA ALA A 199 16.84 1.37 -7.84
C ALA A 199 16.57 2.54 -6.91
N MET A 200 15.65 2.37 -5.94
CA MET A 200 15.21 3.47 -5.09
C MET A 200 14.76 3.02 -3.70
N ASN A 201 15.01 3.87 -2.72
CA ASN A 201 14.35 3.80 -1.42
C ASN A 201 12.98 4.46 -1.53
N CYS A 202 11.96 3.79 -1.01
CA CYS A 202 10.58 4.23 -1.05
C CYS A 202 9.83 3.78 0.21
N TYR A 203 8.55 4.07 0.25
CA TYR A 203 7.64 3.48 1.22
C TYR A 203 6.57 2.68 0.48
N LEU A 204 6.15 1.57 1.08
CA LEU A 204 5.00 0.80 0.62
C LEU A 204 3.85 1.06 1.58
N PRO A 205 2.64 1.33 1.08
CA PRO A 205 1.46 1.32 1.94
C PRO A 205 1.29 -0.08 2.54
N ALA A 206 1.30 -0.19 3.87
CA ALA A 206 1.10 -1.49 4.51
C ALA A 206 -0.39 -1.86 4.59
N LEU A 207 -1.28 -0.89 4.41
CA LEU A 207 -2.74 -1.07 4.44
C LEU A 207 -3.35 -0.78 3.08
N TYR A 208 -4.38 -1.52 2.72
CA TYR A 208 -5.19 -1.26 1.52
C TYR A 208 -5.81 0.14 1.54
N PRO A 209 -6.03 0.77 0.35
CA PRO A 209 -6.60 2.11 0.26
C PRO A 209 -7.97 2.20 0.93
N GLY A 210 -8.18 3.22 1.76
CA GLY A 210 -9.46 3.45 2.42
C GLY A 210 -9.73 2.58 3.65
N SER A 211 -8.78 1.75 4.11
CA SER A 211 -8.91 0.91 5.31
C SER A 211 -9.34 1.69 6.56
N PHE A 212 -9.01 2.98 6.66
CA PHE A 212 -9.43 3.86 7.74
C PHE A 212 -10.96 4.06 7.85
N ARG A 213 -11.72 3.72 6.80
CA ARG A 213 -13.20 3.79 6.76
C ARG A 213 -13.87 2.55 7.30
N HIS A 214 -13.10 1.48 7.52
CA HIS A 214 -13.65 0.20 7.99
C HIS A 214 -14.25 0.34 9.39
N ALA A 215 -15.35 -0.40 9.67
CA ALA A 215 -16.03 -0.35 10.97
C ALA A 215 -15.18 -0.95 12.10
N ASP A 216 -14.44 -2.02 11.82
CA ASP A 216 -13.56 -2.69 12.77
C ASP A 216 -12.20 -1.99 12.86
N GLU A 217 -11.86 -1.51 14.06
CA GLU A 217 -10.58 -0.82 14.30
C GLU A 217 -9.36 -1.76 14.16
N ARG A 218 -9.53 -3.08 14.25
CA ARG A 218 -8.44 -4.04 14.00
C ARG A 218 -8.04 -4.03 12.52
N VAL A 219 -9.01 -3.90 11.62
CA VAL A 219 -8.76 -3.73 10.17
C VAL A 219 -8.10 -2.39 9.93
N ARG A 220 -8.59 -1.30 10.54
CA ARG A 220 -8.00 0.05 10.42
C ARG A 220 -6.55 0.10 10.89
N LEU A 221 -6.17 -0.72 11.86
CA LEU A 221 -4.80 -0.84 12.39
C LEU A 221 -3.95 -1.91 11.66
N GLY A 222 -4.46 -2.54 10.62
CA GLY A 222 -3.75 -3.58 9.88
C GLY A 222 -3.49 -4.87 10.66
N ARG A 223 -4.28 -5.16 11.70
CA ARG A 223 -4.17 -6.40 12.48
C ARG A 223 -5.03 -7.52 11.92
N MET A 224 -5.87 -7.18 10.97
CA MET A 224 -6.77 -8.07 10.27
C MET A 224 -6.99 -7.52 8.87
N THR A 225 -7.17 -8.40 7.91
CA THR A 225 -7.60 -8.04 6.55
C THR A 225 -9.01 -8.56 6.35
N ASP A 226 -9.84 -7.74 5.73
CA ASP A 226 -11.20 -8.09 5.31
C ASP A 226 -11.34 -7.88 3.80
N TRP A 227 -12.28 -8.58 3.18
CA TRP A 227 -12.48 -8.58 1.74
C TRP A 227 -13.86 -8.04 1.39
N ILE A 228 -13.88 -6.88 0.75
CA ILE A 228 -15.10 -6.16 0.36
C ILE A 228 -15.49 -6.62 -1.05
N PRO A 229 -16.66 -7.24 -1.24
CA PRO A 229 -17.12 -7.67 -2.56
C PRO A 229 -17.30 -6.48 -3.52
N LEU A 230 -16.76 -6.59 -4.74
CA LEU A 230 -17.01 -5.67 -5.85
C LEU A 230 -18.06 -6.18 -6.82
N GLY A 231 -18.49 -7.43 -6.64
CA GLY A 231 -19.43 -8.18 -7.48
C GLY A 231 -18.77 -9.36 -8.17
N GLY A 232 -19.54 -10.42 -8.45
CA GLY A 232 -19.02 -11.66 -8.98
C GLY A 232 -17.91 -12.24 -8.09
N VAL A 233 -16.77 -12.53 -8.68
CA VAL A 233 -15.59 -13.07 -7.97
C VAL A 233 -14.61 -11.99 -7.53
N LEU A 234 -14.87 -10.72 -7.84
CA LEU A 234 -13.95 -9.62 -7.56
C LEU A 234 -14.10 -9.10 -6.14
N THR A 235 -12.98 -8.89 -5.48
CA THR A 235 -12.91 -8.36 -4.12
C THR A 235 -11.89 -7.24 -4.01
N ARG A 236 -12.07 -6.38 -3.02
CA ARG A 236 -11.14 -5.35 -2.62
C ARG A 236 -10.69 -5.60 -1.18
N GLY A 237 -9.42 -5.44 -0.93
CA GLY A 237 -8.87 -5.56 0.41
C GLY A 237 -9.18 -4.35 1.30
N ALA A 238 -9.30 -4.59 2.60
CA ALA A 238 -9.29 -3.60 3.67
C ALA A 238 -8.43 -4.13 4.82
N GLY A 239 -7.57 -3.32 5.40
CA GLY A 239 -6.59 -3.76 6.39
C GLY A 239 -5.21 -3.97 5.78
N GLN A 240 -4.42 -4.88 6.34
CA GLN A 240 -3.06 -5.13 5.88
C GLN A 240 -3.04 -5.75 4.47
N HIS A 241 -2.10 -5.30 3.63
CA HIS A 241 -1.85 -5.93 2.32
C HIS A 241 -1.47 -7.39 2.47
N VAL A 242 -2.06 -8.23 1.63
CA VAL A 242 -1.79 -9.66 1.55
C VAL A 242 -1.46 -10.01 0.09
N TYR A 243 -0.37 -10.71 -0.10
CA TYR A 243 0.06 -11.21 -1.40
C TYR A 243 -0.13 -12.72 -1.47
N ALA A 244 -0.62 -13.23 -2.58
CA ALA A 244 -0.58 -14.65 -2.90
C ALA A 244 0.80 -14.96 -3.48
N VAL A 245 1.60 -15.71 -2.73
CA VAL A 245 2.99 -16.07 -3.06
C VAL A 245 3.13 -17.57 -3.08
N GLY A 246 3.37 -18.16 -4.25
CA GLY A 246 3.48 -19.64 -4.39
C GLY A 246 2.23 -20.39 -3.92
N GLY A 247 1.05 -19.78 -4.05
CA GLY A 247 -0.24 -20.36 -3.62
C GLY A 247 -0.52 -20.23 -2.11
N GLN A 248 0.27 -19.46 -1.37
CA GLN A 248 0.04 -19.16 0.05
C GLN A 248 -0.14 -17.65 0.24
N ASP A 249 -1.03 -17.27 1.14
CA ASP A 249 -1.21 -15.87 1.53
C ASP A 249 -0.07 -15.44 2.46
N MET A 250 0.53 -14.29 2.15
CA MET A 250 1.60 -13.68 2.93
C MET A 250 1.32 -12.20 3.15
N ALA A 251 1.26 -11.77 4.40
CA ALA A 251 1.07 -10.35 4.72
C ALA A 251 2.35 -9.54 4.38
N ILE A 252 2.17 -8.30 3.91
CA ILE A 252 3.31 -7.43 3.52
C ILE A 252 4.36 -7.30 4.63
N LEU A 253 3.95 -7.23 5.88
CA LEU A 253 4.86 -7.08 7.01
C LEU A 253 5.60 -8.39 7.39
N GLU A 254 5.28 -9.52 6.76
CA GLU A 254 6.01 -10.79 6.88
C GLU A 254 7.11 -10.93 5.83
N ILE A 255 7.01 -10.15 4.75
CA ILE A 255 8.01 -10.13 3.68
C ILE A 255 9.21 -9.29 4.13
N ARG A 256 10.42 -9.83 3.89
CA ARG A 256 11.69 -9.14 4.13
C ARG A 256 12.44 -8.89 2.83
N ASP A 257 12.69 -9.96 2.10
CA ASP A 257 13.43 -9.92 0.85
C ASP A 257 12.71 -10.75 -0.19
N VAL A 258 12.56 -10.17 -1.38
CA VAL A 258 12.09 -10.88 -2.58
C VAL A 258 13.10 -10.67 -3.68
N THR A 259 13.55 -11.78 -4.28
CA THR A 259 14.33 -11.75 -5.52
C THR A 259 13.52 -12.44 -6.60
N PHE A 260 13.19 -11.70 -7.65
CA PHE A 260 12.44 -12.20 -8.78
C PHE A 260 13.40 -12.77 -9.82
N ASN A 261 13.01 -13.85 -10.48
CA ASN A 261 13.68 -14.32 -11.67
C ASN A 261 13.26 -13.45 -12.86
N PHE A 262 14.16 -13.26 -13.83
CA PHE A 262 13.79 -12.57 -15.06
C PHE A 262 12.59 -13.26 -15.71
N PRO A 263 11.51 -12.54 -16.04
CA PRO A 263 10.31 -13.14 -16.58
C PRO A 263 10.63 -13.82 -17.93
N LYS A 264 10.36 -15.12 -18.01
CA LYS A 264 10.42 -15.85 -19.28
C LYS A 264 9.11 -15.64 -20.00
N MET A 265 9.15 -15.09 -21.21
CA MET A 265 8.00 -15.19 -22.12
C MET A 265 7.79 -16.67 -22.41
N THR A 266 6.59 -17.17 -22.19
CA THR A 266 6.20 -18.49 -22.68
C THR A 266 6.14 -18.40 -24.19
N THR A 267 7.25 -18.74 -24.85
CA THR A 267 7.25 -18.99 -26.29
C THR A 267 6.72 -20.40 -26.49
N ASP A 268 5.54 -20.52 -27.05
CA ASP A 268 4.98 -21.77 -27.61
C ASP A 268 5.73 -22.21 -28.90
N ASP A 269 7.04 -21.94 -29.01
CA ASP A 269 7.85 -22.19 -30.22
C ASP A 269 9.08 -23.08 -29.97
N GLU A 270 8.99 -24.10 -29.10
CA GLU A 270 10.00 -25.18 -29.06
C GLU A 270 9.41 -26.58 -29.37
N GLU A 271 8.53 -26.66 -30.37
CA GLU A 271 8.27 -27.96 -31.04
C GLU A 271 8.23 -27.74 -32.56
N ASN A 272 9.40 -27.64 -33.17
CA ASN A 272 9.64 -28.07 -34.56
C ASN A 272 11.09 -27.81 -34.97
N HIS A 273 12.00 -28.70 -34.54
CA HIS A 273 13.18 -29.03 -35.37
C HIS A 273 13.68 -30.45 -35.05
#